data_8f0886d9387a0d92279c53613de91e42
#
_entry.id   8f0886d9387a0d92279c53613de91e42
#
_cell.length_a   1.000
_cell.length_b   1.000
_cell.length_c   1.000
_cell.angle_alpha   90.00
_cell.angle_beta   90.00
_cell.angle_gamma   90.00
#
_symmetry.space_group_name_H-M   'P 1'
#
loop_
_entity.id
_entity.type
_entity.pdbx_description
1 polymer ?
#
loop_
_entity_poly.entity_id
_entity_poly.type
_entity_poly.pdbx_seq_one_letter_code
_entity_poly.pdbx_strand_id
1 'polypeptide(L)'
;KASAMDFDDLLINTYHLLNNFPEAILKYQNKFQYILIDEYQDTNHVQYLIIKKLAALNENICVVGDDAQSIYSFRGAKIENILNFKNDYPDYKSYKLEQNYRSTSTIVETANSLIGFNENQIQKTVWTENEVGEKIIICKCGSDSDEGRLVANTIFEIKLREQVFPKDFAVLYRTNAQSRSIEEALRKQNIPYKIYGGLSFYQRKEIKDVLAYCRLTINPNDEEALKRIINYPGRGIGNTTIQKLIVISNTSNISLWELINNLDKYDHKINKGTCSKIEEFTTLIKSFISQKENQDAYFLAEHIAKSSGLFNDLYNDKSPEGVSRFENIQELLNGLKDFCENNEENLLANYMRDVALLTNQDNEKKEDFNKVTLMTVHAAKGLEFPYVFVVGLEQNLFPSLLASDSQENLEEERRLFY
;
A
#
# COMPACT_ATOMS: atom_id res chain seq x y z
N LYS A 1 14.27 -9.05 27.20
CA LYS A 1 12.94 -8.45 27.19
C LYS A 1 13.14 -6.96 27.31
N ALA A 2 12.66 -6.20 26.33
CA ALA A 2 13.10 -4.83 26.05
C ALA A 2 12.47 -3.76 26.95
N SER A 3 11.67 -4.11 27.97
CA SER A 3 10.88 -3.16 28.81
C SER A 3 10.13 -2.10 27.96
N ALA A 4 9.62 -2.51 26.81
CA ALA A 4 8.87 -1.71 25.86
C ALA A 4 7.48 -2.34 25.64
N MET A 5 6.51 -1.53 25.27
CA MET A 5 5.16 -1.93 24.90
C MET A 5 4.94 -1.58 23.43
N ASP A 6 4.26 -2.44 22.69
CA ASP A 6 3.72 -2.11 21.38
C ASP A 6 2.31 -1.46 21.50
N PHE A 7 1.68 -1.14 20.38
CA PHE A 7 0.38 -0.48 20.40
C PHE A 7 -0.74 -1.36 20.99
N ASP A 8 -0.69 -2.66 20.74
CA ASP A 8 -1.66 -3.61 21.26
C ASP A 8 -1.49 -3.79 22.77
N ASP A 9 -0.24 -3.82 23.25
CA ASP A 9 0.07 -3.84 24.67
C ASP A 9 -0.51 -2.63 25.42
N LEU A 10 -0.52 -1.44 24.80
CA LEU A 10 -1.11 -0.23 25.41
C LEU A 10 -2.61 -0.41 25.65
N LEU A 11 -3.33 -0.95 24.68
CA LEU A 11 -4.77 -1.18 24.81
C LEU A 11 -5.06 -2.31 25.81
N ILE A 12 -4.40 -3.45 25.68
CA ILE A 12 -4.62 -4.64 26.52
C ILE A 12 -4.27 -4.32 27.97
N ASN A 13 -3.13 -3.68 28.23
CA ASN A 13 -2.73 -3.33 29.59
C ASN A 13 -3.62 -2.27 30.20
N THR A 14 -4.16 -1.32 29.40
CA THR A 14 -5.15 -0.37 29.87
C THR A 14 -6.44 -1.09 30.28
N TYR A 15 -6.92 -2.03 29.47
CA TYR A 15 -8.09 -2.85 29.82
C TYR A 15 -7.85 -3.65 31.11
N HIS A 16 -6.68 -4.32 31.24
CA HIS A 16 -6.32 -5.06 32.45
C HIS A 16 -6.24 -4.16 33.69
N LEU A 17 -5.66 -2.95 33.55
CA LEU A 17 -5.61 -1.97 34.64
C LEU A 17 -7.02 -1.61 35.12
N LEU A 18 -7.91 -1.25 34.20
CA LEU A 18 -9.28 -0.87 34.52
C LEU A 18 -10.15 -2.05 34.99
N ASN A 19 -9.78 -3.29 34.62
CA ASN A 19 -10.50 -4.49 35.01
C ASN A 19 -10.09 -5.02 36.40
N ASN A 20 -8.80 -4.98 36.71
CA ASN A 20 -8.24 -5.67 37.87
C ASN A 20 -7.96 -4.75 39.07
N PHE A 21 -7.99 -3.43 38.87
CA PHE A 21 -7.67 -2.45 39.90
C PHE A 21 -8.86 -1.49 40.15
N PRO A 22 -9.72 -1.79 41.11
CA PRO A 22 -10.91 -0.96 41.44
C PRO A 22 -10.56 0.51 41.71
N GLU A 23 -9.43 0.78 42.31
CA GLU A 23 -8.98 2.15 42.61
C GLU A 23 -8.72 2.94 41.31
N ALA A 24 -8.12 2.29 40.29
CA ALA A 24 -7.85 2.91 39.02
C ALA A 24 -9.16 3.24 38.28
N ILE A 25 -10.08 2.29 38.17
CA ILE A 25 -11.32 2.52 37.43
C ILE A 25 -12.17 3.60 38.14
N LEU A 26 -12.31 3.56 39.44
CA LEU A 26 -13.07 4.57 40.20
C LEU A 26 -12.47 5.98 40.04
N LYS A 27 -11.13 6.08 40.06
CA LYS A 27 -10.44 7.34 39.80
C LYS A 27 -10.82 7.96 38.47
N TYR A 28 -10.81 7.17 37.41
CA TYR A 28 -11.10 7.66 36.06
C TYR A 28 -12.59 7.86 35.81
N GLN A 29 -13.48 7.03 36.35
CA GLN A 29 -14.93 7.23 36.31
C GLN A 29 -15.35 8.52 36.99
N ASN A 30 -14.75 8.85 38.14
CA ASN A 30 -15.00 10.11 38.83
C ASN A 30 -14.41 11.32 38.09
N LYS A 31 -13.28 11.13 37.39
CA LYS A 31 -12.65 12.19 36.62
C LYS A 31 -13.39 12.50 35.32
N PHE A 32 -13.81 11.46 34.60
CA PHE A 32 -14.47 11.58 33.30
C PHE A 32 -15.99 11.47 33.47
N GLN A 33 -16.62 12.59 33.76
CA GLN A 33 -18.08 12.65 33.95
C GLN A 33 -18.86 12.64 32.64
N TYR A 34 -18.23 13.00 31.54
CA TYR A 34 -18.74 12.96 30.17
C TYR A 34 -17.71 12.29 29.28
N ILE A 35 -18.17 11.37 28.45
CA ILE A 35 -17.33 10.64 27.50
C ILE A 35 -17.88 10.87 26.09
N LEU A 36 -17.09 11.49 25.22
CA LEU A 36 -17.43 11.73 23.83
C LEU A 36 -16.46 10.96 22.95
N ILE A 37 -16.99 10.21 21.99
CA ILE A 37 -16.19 9.35 21.10
C ILE A 37 -16.61 9.66 19.67
N ASP A 38 -15.64 10.03 18.87
CA ASP A 38 -15.79 10.22 17.44
C ASP A 38 -15.37 8.96 16.68
N GLU A 39 -15.83 8.81 15.43
CA GLU A 39 -15.53 7.65 14.56
C GLU A 39 -15.79 6.30 15.27
N TYR A 40 -16.90 6.20 16.02
CA TYR A 40 -17.16 5.04 16.88
C TYR A 40 -17.26 3.72 16.12
N GLN A 41 -17.64 3.73 14.84
CA GLN A 41 -17.69 2.57 13.95
C GLN A 41 -16.30 1.93 13.69
N ASP A 42 -15.22 2.66 13.95
CA ASP A 42 -13.85 2.17 13.74
C ASP A 42 -13.20 1.60 15.01
N THR A 43 -13.95 1.54 16.11
CA THR A 43 -13.45 1.00 17.37
C THR A 43 -13.30 -0.52 17.32
N ASN A 44 -12.18 -1.03 17.86
CA ASN A 44 -11.98 -2.46 18.05
C ASN A 44 -12.63 -2.94 19.38
N HIS A 45 -12.68 -4.25 19.57
CA HIS A 45 -13.34 -4.83 20.75
C HIS A 45 -12.71 -4.39 22.08
N VAL A 46 -11.40 -4.23 22.17
CA VAL A 46 -10.72 -3.80 23.40
C VAL A 46 -11.03 -2.35 23.71
N GLN A 47 -11.03 -1.47 22.70
CA GLN A 47 -11.45 -0.08 22.84
C GLN A 47 -12.90 0.03 23.32
N TYR A 48 -13.81 -0.73 22.73
CA TYR A 48 -15.20 -0.83 23.16
C TYR A 48 -15.30 -1.21 24.65
N LEU A 49 -14.58 -2.25 25.11
CA LEU A 49 -14.58 -2.69 26.50
C LEU A 49 -14.02 -1.62 27.46
N ILE A 50 -12.97 -0.92 27.08
CA ILE A 50 -12.40 0.20 27.84
C ILE A 50 -13.44 1.32 28.01
N ILE A 51 -14.06 1.73 26.90
CA ILE A 51 -15.10 2.76 26.88
C ILE A 51 -16.27 2.38 27.79
N LYS A 52 -16.79 1.17 27.65
CA LYS A 52 -17.91 0.66 28.45
C LYS A 52 -17.61 0.67 29.94
N LYS A 53 -16.38 0.29 30.32
CA LYS A 53 -15.95 0.37 31.74
C LYS A 53 -15.87 1.80 32.25
N LEU A 54 -15.30 2.71 31.49
CA LEU A 54 -15.18 4.10 31.88
C LEU A 54 -16.57 4.78 32.04
N ALA A 55 -17.49 4.47 31.15
CA ALA A 55 -18.85 5.04 31.16
C ALA A 55 -19.76 4.47 32.25
N ALA A 56 -19.46 3.30 32.79
CA ALA A 56 -20.38 2.50 33.60
C ALA A 56 -20.91 3.20 34.88
N LEU A 57 -20.22 4.21 35.41
CA LEU A 57 -20.68 4.90 36.64
C LEU A 57 -21.70 6.00 36.33
N ASN A 58 -21.45 6.80 35.29
CA ASN A 58 -22.19 8.01 34.99
C ASN A 58 -23.13 7.85 33.78
N GLU A 59 -22.87 6.92 32.90
CA GLU A 59 -23.55 6.67 31.62
C GLU A 59 -23.73 7.92 30.73
N ASN A 60 -22.97 8.99 31.02
CA ASN A 60 -22.95 10.22 30.23
C ASN A 60 -22.02 10.02 29.02
N ILE A 61 -22.46 9.19 28.07
CA ILE A 61 -21.71 8.86 26.88
C ILE A 61 -22.39 9.42 25.64
N CYS A 62 -21.60 10.02 24.74
CA CYS A 62 -22.03 10.43 23.43
C CYS A 62 -21.08 9.82 22.40
N VAL A 63 -21.61 9.08 21.44
CA VAL A 63 -20.84 8.52 20.34
C VAL A 63 -21.29 9.18 19.04
N VAL A 64 -20.32 9.50 18.20
CA VAL A 64 -20.53 10.00 16.84
C VAL A 64 -19.88 9.01 15.89
N GLY A 65 -20.57 8.69 14.81
CA GLY A 65 -20.04 7.78 13.82
C GLY A 65 -20.99 7.56 12.65
N ASP A 66 -20.48 6.94 11.62
CA ASP A 66 -21.19 6.58 10.42
C ASP A 66 -20.90 5.11 10.08
N ASP A 67 -21.87 4.24 10.27
CA ASP A 67 -21.77 2.81 9.96
C ASP A 67 -21.40 2.55 8.49
N ALA A 68 -21.87 3.41 7.58
CA ALA A 68 -21.50 3.33 6.15
C ALA A 68 -20.02 3.66 5.88
N GLN A 69 -19.31 4.23 6.86
CA GLN A 69 -17.85 4.51 6.77
C GLN A 69 -17.01 3.53 7.61
N SER A 70 -17.56 2.40 8.08
CA SER A 70 -16.81 1.34 8.76
C SER A 70 -16.02 0.52 7.73
N ILE A 71 -14.73 0.84 7.58
CA ILE A 71 -13.83 0.28 6.55
C ILE A 71 -12.51 -0.24 7.13
N TYR A 72 -12.40 -0.44 8.44
CA TYR A 72 -11.18 -0.89 9.12
C TYR A 72 -11.32 -2.23 9.83
N SER A 73 -12.19 -3.15 9.33
CA SER A 73 -12.34 -4.50 9.90
C SER A 73 -11.02 -5.27 9.87
N PHE A 74 -10.20 -5.09 8.82
CA PHE A 74 -8.87 -5.69 8.69
C PHE A 74 -7.87 -5.23 9.79
N ARG A 75 -8.18 -4.15 10.51
CA ARG A 75 -7.46 -3.66 11.71
C ARG A 75 -8.17 -4.02 13.02
N GLY A 76 -9.20 -4.87 12.95
CA GLY A 76 -9.96 -5.33 14.10
C GLY A 76 -11.10 -4.40 14.52
N ALA A 77 -11.46 -3.37 13.73
CA ALA A 77 -12.66 -2.59 13.96
C ALA A 77 -13.91 -3.49 13.86
N LYS A 78 -14.92 -3.16 14.65
CA LYS A 78 -16.16 -3.92 14.72
C LYS A 78 -17.35 -3.00 14.52
N ILE A 79 -18.00 -3.09 13.35
CA ILE A 79 -19.21 -2.31 13.04
C ILE A 79 -20.34 -2.59 14.05
N GLU A 80 -20.36 -3.80 14.62
CA GLU A 80 -21.33 -4.19 15.64
C GLU A 80 -21.30 -3.27 16.87
N ASN A 81 -20.15 -2.63 17.16
CA ASN A 81 -20.05 -1.70 18.29
C ASN A 81 -21.02 -0.52 18.14
N ILE A 82 -21.15 0.06 16.94
CA ILE A 82 -22.09 1.14 16.69
C ILE A 82 -23.52 0.61 16.48
N LEU A 83 -23.71 -0.49 15.78
CA LEU A 83 -25.03 -1.07 15.53
C LEU A 83 -25.71 -1.55 16.81
N ASN A 84 -24.94 -2.06 17.78
CA ASN A 84 -25.43 -2.58 19.06
C ASN A 84 -25.41 -1.56 20.20
N PHE A 85 -25.04 -0.31 19.97
CA PHE A 85 -25.02 0.74 21.00
C PHE A 85 -26.36 0.86 21.75
N LYS A 86 -27.46 0.73 21.00
CA LYS A 86 -28.82 0.72 21.56
C LYS A 86 -29.10 -0.40 22.57
N ASN A 87 -28.41 -1.53 22.46
CA ASN A 87 -28.56 -2.67 23.36
C ASN A 87 -27.75 -2.47 24.65
N ASP A 88 -26.62 -1.75 24.55
CA ASP A 88 -25.80 -1.42 25.72
C ASP A 88 -26.39 -0.26 26.55
N TYR A 89 -27.09 0.68 25.91
CA TYR A 89 -27.67 1.88 26.51
C TYR A 89 -29.12 2.03 26.05
N PRO A 90 -30.09 1.32 26.71
CA PRO A 90 -31.50 1.29 26.26
C PRO A 90 -32.20 2.66 26.24
N ASP A 91 -31.77 3.58 27.09
CA ASP A 91 -32.33 4.95 27.20
C ASP A 91 -31.64 5.94 26.25
N TYR A 92 -30.87 5.45 25.25
CA TYR A 92 -30.16 6.30 24.32
C TYR A 92 -31.08 7.20 23.49
N LYS A 93 -30.55 8.36 23.08
CA LYS A 93 -31.20 9.24 22.11
C LYS A 93 -30.37 9.30 20.86
N SER A 94 -30.99 9.05 19.71
CA SER A 94 -30.33 9.09 18.41
C SER A 94 -30.70 10.35 17.65
N TYR A 95 -29.68 11.00 17.10
CA TYR A 95 -29.84 12.15 16.21
C TYR A 95 -29.12 11.82 14.90
N LYS A 96 -29.76 12.05 13.76
CA LYS A 96 -29.19 11.81 12.43
C LYS A 96 -28.73 13.14 11.84
N LEU A 97 -27.46 13.16 11.39
CA LEU A 97 -26.88 14.26 10.66
C LEU A 97 -26.90 13.88 9.17
N GLU A 98 -28.02 14.14 8.49
CA GLU A 98 -28.27 13.67 7.13
C GLU A 98 -27.90 14.71 6.06
N GLN A 99 -27.62 15.96 6.42
CA GLN A 99 -27.21 16.99 5.48
C GLN A 99 -25.72 16.89 5.17
N ASN A 100 -25.38 16.71 3.88
CA ASN A 100 -24.03 16.74 3.34
C ASN A 100 -23.72 18.13 2.80
N TYR A 101 -22.59 18.68 3.20
CA TYR A 101 -22.11 20.02 2.79
C TYR A 101 -20.93 19.96 1.82
N ARG A 102 -20.40 18.77 1.56
CA ARG A 102 -19.19 18.56 0.78
C ARG A 102 -19.46 18.35 -0.70
N SER A 103 -20.37 17.45 -1.02
CA SER A 103 -20.56 16.91 -2.37
C SER A 103 -21.78 17.50 -3.07
N THR A 104 -21.78 17.47 -4.39
CA THR A 104 -22.92 17.79 -5.24
C THR A 104 -24.04 16.75 -5.11
N SER A 105 -25.29 17.09 -5.50
CA SER A 105 -26.42 16.17 -5.34
C SER A 105 -26.26 14.91 -6.17
N THR A 106 -25.67 14.98 -7.38
CA THR A 106 -25.37 13.80 -8.22
C THR A 106 -24.49 12.77 -7.48
N ILE A 107 -23.47 13.22 -6.74
CA ILE A 107 -22.59 12.33 -5.96
C ILE A 107 -23.36 11.74 -4.77
N VAL A 108 -24.09 12.58 -4.03
CA VAL A 108 -24.86 12.16 -2.84
C VAL A 108 -25.93 11.13 -3.22
N GLU A 109 -26.70 11.36 -4.28
CA GLU A 109 -27.73 10.44 -4.76
C GLU A 109 -27.13 9.08 -5.20
N THR A 110 -26.00 9.13 -5.90
CA THR A 110 -25.28 7.92 -6.32
C THR A 110 -24.77 7.13 -5.12
N ALA A 111 -24.18 7.81 -4.14
CA ALA A 111 -23.70 7.19 -2.92
C ALA A 111 -24.84 6.55 -2.12
N ASN A 112 -25.98 7.24 -1.94
CA ASN A 112 -27.17 6.67 -1.31
C ASN A 112 -27.68 5.41 -2.04
N SER A 113 -27.73 5.47 -3.38
CA SER A 113 -28.16 4.32 -4.19
C SER A 113 -27.22 3.14 -4.00
N LEU A 114 -25.92 3.36 -3.95
CA LEU A 114 -24.92 2.32 -3.75
C LEU A 114 -25.02 1.68 -2.36
N ILE A 115 -25.02 2.51 -1.30
CA ILE A 115 -25.00 1.98 0.07
C ILE A 115 -26.33 1.33 0.45
N GLY A 116 -27.42 1.68 -0.22
CA GLY A 116 -28.73 1.08 -0.02
C GLY A 116 -28.79 -0.44 -0.27
N PHE A 117 -27.79 -1.02 -0.92
CA PHE A 117 -27.68 -2.48 -1.08
C PHE A 117 -27.09 -3.19 0.14
N ASN A 118 -26.61 -2.48 1.17
CA ASN A 118 -26.20 -3.09 2.43
C ASN A 118 -27.44 -3.37 3.30
N GLU A 119 -27.48 -4.55 3.90
CA GLU A 119 -28.59 -4.95 4.76
C GLU A 119 -28.36 -4.49 6.21
N ASN A 120 -27.14 -4.69 6.72
CA ASN A 120 -26.75 -4.37 8.08
C ASN A 120 -26.31 -2.90 8.21
N GLN A 121 -27.28 -1.98 8.33
CA GLN A 121 -26.99 -0.55 8.43
C GLN A 121 -28.01 0.23 9.25
N ILE A 122 -27.62 1.41 9.74
CA ILE A 122 -28.51 2.38 10.34
C ILE A 122 -29.19 3.14 9.20
N GLN A 123 -30.50 2.95 9.05
CA GLN A 123 -31.28 3.59 7.98
C GLN A 123 -31.17 5.11 8.06
N LYS A 124 -30.65 5.74 7.03
CA LYS A 124 -30.52 7.19 6.85
C LYS A 124 -30.62 7.54 5.37
N THR A 125 -30.95 8.78 5.08
CA THR A 125 -30.94 9.30 3.70
C THR A 125 -30.15 10.60 3.70
N VAL A 126 -28.94 10.54 3.20
CA VAL A 126 -28.07 11.72 3.10
C VAL A 126 -28.61 12.60 1.98
N TRP A 127 -28.68 13.91 2.22
CA TRP A 127 -29.14 14.91 1.24
C TRP A 127 -28.23 16.15 1.26
N THR A 128 -28.29 16.97 0.21
CA THR A 128 -27.50 18.21 0.12
C THR A 128 -28.31 19.34 -0.51
N GLU A 129 -27.99 20.57 -0.13
CA GLU A 129 -28.45 21.78 -0.80
C GLU A 129 -27.46 22.30 -1.84
N ASN A 130 -26.34 21.62 -2.01
CA ASN A 130 -25.36 21.97 -3.05
C ASN A 130 -25.96 21.77 -4.45
N GLU A 131 -25.36 22.39 -5.43
CA GLU A 131 -25.75 22.25 -6.84
C GLU A 131 -25.79 20.80 -7.31
N VAL A 132 -26.45 20.56 -8.45
CA VAL A 132 -26.52 19.21 -9.05
C VAL A 132 -25.13 18.69 -9.39
N GLY A 133 -24.26 19.55 -9.90
CA GLY A 133 -22.90 19.22 -10.30
C GLY A 133 -22.83 18.43 -11.60
N GLU A 134 -21.62 18.06 -11.97
CA GLU A 134 -21.33 17.27 -13.17
C GLU A 134 -21.80 15.80 -13.00
N LYS A 135 -22.09 15.15 -14.12
CA LYS A 135 -22.40 13.72 -14.14
C LYS A 135 -21.15 12.90 -13.83
N ILE A 136 -21.34 11.79 -13.10
CA ILE A 136 -20.28 10.80 -12.92
C ILE A 136 -20.01 10.12 -14.27
N ILE A 137 -18.74 10.11 -14.69
CA ILE A 137 -18.29 9.52 -15.94
C ILE A 137 -17.71 8.15 -15.67
N ILE A 138 -18.20 7.13 -16.36
CA ILE A 138 -17.68 5.77 -16.29
C ILE A 138 -16.98 5.46 -17.60
N CYS A 139 -15.68 5.16 -17.53
CA CYS A 139 -14.85 4.84 -18.69
C CYS A 139 -14.41 3.36 -18.62
N LYS A 140 -14.49 2.65 -19.73
CA LYS A 140 -13.96 1.29 -19.86
C LYS A 140 -12.63 1.36 -20.61
N CYS A 141 -11.57 0.84 -19.99
CA CYS A 141 -10.24 0.74 -20.55
C CYS A 141 -9.89 -0.70 -20.93
N GLY A 142 -8.96 -0.89 -21.86
CA GLY A 142 -8.52 -2.21 -22.30
C GLY A 142 -7.41 -2.80 -21.42
N SER A 143 -6.65 -1.94 -20.72
CA SER A 143 -5.57 -2.30 -19.83
C SER A 143 -5.39 -1.26 -18.73
N ASP A 144 -4.58 -1.57 -17.71
CA ASP A 144 -4.15 -0.63 -16.66
C ASP A 144 -3.32 0.54 -17.24
N SER A 145 -2.51 0.27 -18.26
CA SER A 145 -1.75 1.29 -18.99
C SER A 145 -2.66 2.26 -19.75
N ASP A 146 -3.76 1.77 -20.35
CA ASP A 146 -4.77 2.62 -20.99
C ASP A 146 -5.54 3.46 -19.97
N GLU A 147 -5.87 2.87 -18.82
CA GLU A 147 -6.50 3.58 -17.70
C GLU A 147 -5.60 4.71 -17.19
N GLY A 148 -4.33 4.42 -16.94
CA GLY A 148 -3.34 5.42 -16.52
C GLY A 148 -3.22 6.56 -17.51
N ARG A 149 -3.15 6.25 -18.82
CA ARG A 149 -3.09 7.24 -19.89
C ARG A 149 -4.36 8.09 -19.96
N LEU A 150 -5.53 7.48 -19.82
CA LEU A 150 -6.81 8.20 -19.80
C LEU A 150 -6.87 9.19 -18.64
N VAL A 151 -6.52 8.75 -17.43
CA VAL A 151 -6.49 9.60 -16.23
C VAL A 151 -5.54 10.77 -16.43
N ALA A 152 -4.29 10.52 -16.87
CA ALA A 152 -3.31 11.58 -17.06
C ALA A 152 -3.74 12.58 -18.13
N ASN A 153 -4.31 12.12 -19.26
CA ASN A 153 -4.85 12.99 -20.31
C ASN A 153 -6.01 13.85 -19.78
N THR A 154 -6.95 13.24 -19.05
CA THR A 154 -8.10 13.95 -18.51
C THR A 154 -7.67 15.02 -17.50
N ILE A 155 -6.71 14.71 -16.61
CA ILE A 155 -6.14 15.72 -15.69
C ILE A 155 -5.51 16.87 -16.47
N PHE A 156 -4.74 16.55 -17.51
CA PHE A 156 -4.12 17.57 -18.35
C PHE A 156 -5.16 18.48 -19.03
N GLU A 157 -6.20 17.89 -19.61
CA GLU A 157 -7.28 18.62 -20.29
C GLU A 157 -8.09 19.52 -19.33
N ILE A 158 -8.51 18.97 -18.17
CA ILE A 158 -9.25 19.74 -17.16
C ILE A 158 -8.39 20.90 -16.65
N LYS A 159 -7.12 20.64 -16.34
CA LYS A 159 -6.18 21.67 -15.88
C LYS A 159 -6.08 22.83 -16.86
N LEU A 160 -6.04 22.54 -18.17
CA LEU A 160 -5.97 23.58 -19.20
C LEU A 160 -7.31 24.31 -19.38
N ARG A 161 -8.41 23.57 -19.39
CA ARG A 161 -9.75 24.12 -19.63
C ARG A 161 -10.23 25.00 -18.47
N GLU A 162 -10.02 24.53 -17.23
CA GLU A 162 -10.59 25.16 -16.04
C GLU A 162 -9.57 25.94 -15.21
N GLN A 163 -8.30 25.96 -15.65
CA GLN A 163 -7.18 26.65 -14.99
C GLN A 163 -6.98 26.26 -13.52
N VAL A 164 -7.27 25.00 -13.19
CA VAL A 164 -7.12 24.41 -11.86
C VAL A 164 -5.70 23.86 -11.65
N PHE A 165 -5.36 23.59 -10.40
CA PHE A 165 -4.01 23.17 -10.00
C PHE A 165 -3.91 21.67 -9.83
N PRO A 166 -2.73 21.04 -10.04
CA PRO A 166 -2.52 19.61 -9.76
C PRO A 166 -2.97 19.14 -8.37
N LYS A 167 -2.85 19.97 -7.34
CA LYS A 167 -3.27 19.66 -5.97
C LYS A 167 -4.78 19.42 -5.81
N ASP A 168 -5.59 19.89 -6.78
CA ASP A 168 -7.04 19.76 -6.74
C ASP A 168 -7.52 18.38 -7.22
N PHE A 169 -6.59 17.54 -7.69
CA PHE A 169 -6.86 16.20 -8.20
C PHE A 169 -6.41 15.11 -7.24
N ALA A 170 -7.24 14.09 -7.07
CA ALA A 170 -6.89 12.83 -6.43
C ALA A 170 -7.19 11.64 -7.35
N VAL A 171 -6.31 10.64 -7.33
CA VAL A 171 -6.53 9.35 -7.96
C VAL A 171 -6.53 8.29 -6.86
N LEU A 172 -7.64 7.60 -6.74
CA LEU A 172 -7.92 6.62 -5.69
C LEU A 172 -7.90 5.22 -6.29
N TYR A 173 -7.17 4.32 -5.65
CA TYR A 173 -7.06 2.92 -6.04
C TYR A 173 -7.26 1.99 -4.84
N ARG A 174 -7.61 0.73 -5.10
CA ARG A 174 -7.87 -0.26 -4.04
C ARG A 174 -6.59 -0.76 -3.40
N THR A 175 -5.56 -1.05 -4.18
CA THR A 175 -4.26 -1.55 -3.71
C THR A 175 -3.12 -0.67 -4.19
N ASN A 176 -2.03 -0.69 -3.41
CA ASN A 176 -0.85 0.11 -3.75
C ASN A 176 -0.21 -0.31 -5.09
N ALA A 177 -0.37 -1.57 -5.50
CA ALA A 177 0.19 -2.06 -6.76
C ALA A 177 -0.31 -1.24 -7.97
N GLN A 178 -1.59 -0.87 -7.99
CA GLN A 178 -2.21 -0.10 -9.07
C GLN A 178 -1.59 1.28 -9.31
N SER A 179 -0.78 1.81 -8.37
CA SER A 179 -0.15 3.13 -8.56
C SER A 179 0.84 3.16 -9.72
N ARG A 180 1.43 2.03 -10.13
CA ARG A 180 2.48 1.96 -11.16
C ARG A 180 2.05 2.61 -12.47
N SER A 181 0.98 2.11 -13.07
CA SER A 181 0.49 2.59 -14.38
C SER A 181 0.12 4.08 -14.35
N ILE A 182 -0.48 4.54 -13.24
CA ILE A 182 -0.83 5.95 -13.03
C ILE A 182 0.42 6.81 -12.88
N GLU A 183 1.39 6.38 -12.05
CA GLU A 183 2.66 7.08 -11.85
C GLU A 183 3.41 7.24 -13.17
N GLU A 184 3.52 6.17 -13.96
CA GLU A 184 4.18 6.19 -15.27
C GLU A 184 3.49 7.13 -16.27
N ALA A 185 2.15 7.09 -16.32
CA ALA A 185 1.37 7.96 -17.20
C ALA A 185 1.51 9.45 -16.83
N LEU A 186 1.43 9.80 -15.54
CA LEU A 186 1.62 11.16 -15.06
C LEU A 186 3.03 11.67 -15.36
N ARG A 187 4.06 10.84 -15.18
CA ARG A 187 5.45 11.20 -15.51
C ARG A 187 5.65 11.45 -17.00
N LYS A 188 5.10 10.60 -17.87
CA LYS A 188 5.17 10.79 -19.34
C LYS A 188 4.62 12.14 -19.78
N GLN A 189 3.65 12.68 -19.05
CA GLN A 189 3.05 13.99 -19.30
C GLN A 189 3.65 15.12 -18.45
N ASN A 190 4.71 14.87 -17.68
CA ASN A 190 5.31 15.85 -16.75
C ASN A 190 4.30 16.44 -15.77
N ILE A 191 3.30 15.67 -15.32
CA ILE A 191 2.35 16.07 -14.29
C ILE A 191 2.94 15.69 -12.91
N PRO A 192 3.19 16.68 -12.03
CA PRO A 192 3.74 16.41 -10.72
C PRO A 192 2.71 15.68 -9.84
N TYR A 193 3.14 14.64 -9.12
CA TYR A 193 2.30 13.87 -8.22
C TYR A 193 3.01 13.55 -6.90
N LYS A 194 2.24 13.10 -5.91
CA LYS A 194 2.74 12.55 -4.64
C LYS A 194 1.93 11.31 -4.27
N ILE A 195 2.59 10.33 -3.66
CA ILE A 195 1.93 9.20 -3.00
C ILE A 195 1.62 9.60 -1.56
N TYR A 196 0.36 9.53 -1.17
CA TYR A 196 -0.07 9.79 0.20
C TYR A 196 -0.04 8.50 1.02
N GLY A 197 0.69 8.55 2.14
CA GLY A 197 0.79 7.39 3.05
C GLY A 197 1.66 6.24 2.56
N GLY A 198 2.46 6.42 1.51
CA GLY A 198 3.29 5.37 0.93
C GLY A 198 4.53 5.86 0.20
N LEU A 199 5.23 4.91 -0.40
CA LEU A 199 6.37 5.14 -1.29
C LEU A 199 5.93 5.01 -2.75
N SER A 200 6.55 5.77 -3.63
CA SER A 200 6.47 5.57 -5.08
C SER A 200 6.79 4.12 -5.45
N PHE A 201 6.16 3.59 -6.47
CA PHE A 201 6.22 2.17 -6.82
C PHE A 201 7.66 1.64 -6.90
N TYR A 202 8.51 2.33 -7.65
CA TYR A 202 9.91 1.94 -7.83
C TYR A 202 10.81 2.18 -6.59
N GLN A 203 10.30 2.85 -5.56
CA GLN A 203 11.01 3.06 -4.30
C GLN A 203 10.71 1.99 -3.25
N ARG A 204 9.71 1.12 -3.47
CA ARG A 204 9.34 0.03 -2.56
C ARG A 204 10.48 -0.98 -2.46
N LYS A 205 10.63 -1.56 -1.26
CA LYS A 205 11.75 -2.46 -0.95
C LYS A 205 11.80 -3.66 -1.87
N GLU A 206 10.68 -4.38 -2.02
CA GLU A 206 10.55 -5.60 -2.83
C GLU A 206 10.81 -5.31 -4.31
N ILE A 207 10.39 -4.17 -4.81
CA ILE A 207 10.66 -3.73 -6.20
C ILE A 207 12.14 -3.46 -6.39
N LYS A 208 12.76 -2.70 -5.48
CA LYS A 208 14.22 -2.46 -5.50
C LYS A 208 15.02 -3.75 -5.42
N ASP A 209 14.52 -4.77 -4.70
CA ASP A 209 15.20 -6.06 -4.58
C ASP A 209 15.18 -6.81 -5.92
N VAL A 210 14.03 -6.89 -6.62
CA VAL A 210 13.96 -7.48 -7.97
C VAL A 210 14.81 -6.69 -8.97
N LEU A 211 14.69 -5.36 -8.98
CA LEU A 211 15.47 -4.50 -9.88
C LEU A 211 16.98 -4.62 -9.63
N ALA A 212 17.41 -4.85 -8.39
CA ALA A 212 18.83 -5.09 -8.10
C ALA A 212 19.34 -6.40 -8.71
N TYR A 213 18.53 -7.47 -8.74
CA TYR A 213 18.87 -8.66 -9.52
C TYR A 213 18.95 -8.37 -11.01
N CYS A 214 17.99 -7.62 -11.56
CA CYS A 214 18.00 -7.20 -12.97
C CYS A 214 19.25 -6.36 -13.29
N ARG A 215 19.59 -5.37 -12.45
CA ARG A 215 20.78 -4.53 -12.59
C ARG A 215 22.07 -5.37 -12.60
N LEU A 216 22.19 -6.29 -11.65
CA LEU A 216 23.37 -7.16 -11.56
C LEU A 216 23.48 -8.12 -12.75
N THR A 217 22.35 -8.57 -13.30
CA THR A 217 22.33 -9.39 -14.52
C THR A 217 22.83 -8.63 -15.74
N ILE A 218 22.48 -7.34 -15.85
CA ILE A 218 22.93 -6.47 -16.96
C ILE A 218 24.39 -6.06 -16.77
N ASN A 219 24.71 -5.57 -15.57
CA ASN A 219 26.03 -5.11 -15.18
C ASN A 219 26.51 -5.80 -13.91
N PRO A 220 27.34 -6.85 -14.01
CA PRO A 220 27.87 -7.57 -12.84
C PRO A 220 28.74 -6.72 -11.92
N ASN A 221 29.28 -5.60 -12.39
CA ASN A 221 30.07 -4.67 -11.59
C ASN A 221 29.23 -3.65 -10.81
N ASP A 222 27.90 -3.77 -10.83
CA ASP A 222 27.02 -2.95 -9.97
C ASP A 222 27.14 -3.41 -8.51
N GLU A 223 28.05 -2.77 -7.80
CA GLU A 223 28.39 -3.10 -6.42
C GLU A 223 27.23 -2.84 -5.44
N GLU A 224 26.43 -1.80 -5.69
CA GLU A 224 25.25 -1.50 -4.89
C GLU A 224 24.20 -2.60 -5.00
N ALA A 225 23.89 -3.00 -6.24
CA ALA A 225 22.97 -4.10 -6.51
C ALA A 225 23.47 -5.41 -5.89
N LEU A 226 24.76 -5.72 -6.06
CA LEU A 226 25.36 -6.92 -5.49
C LEU A 226 25.27 -6.96 -3.95
N LYS A 227 25.65 -5.88 -3.27
CA LYS A 227 25.56 -5.79 -1.80
C LYS A 227 24.12 -5.94 -1.30
N ARG A 228 23.16 -5.45 -2.06
CA ARG A 228 21.74 -5.54 -1.72
C ARG A 228 21.22 -6.96 -1.74
N ILE A 229 21.60 -7.77 -2.74
CA ILE A 229 20.95 -9.07 -3.02
C ILE A 229 21.80 -10.29 -2.65
N ILE A 230 23.07 -10.15 -2.34
CA ILE A 230 23.96 -11.29 -2.07
C ILE A 230 23.44 -12.20 -0.95
N ASN A 231 22.76 -11.62 0.05
CA ASN A 231 22.12 -12.35 1.15
C ASN A 231 20.61 -12.17 1.21
N TYR A 232 19.96 -11.75 0.14
CA TYR A 232 18.51 -11.66 0.10
C TYR A 232 17.92 -12.33 -1.16
N PRO A 233 16.97 -13.29 -1.02
CA PRO A 233 16.51 -13.92 0.23
C PRO A 233 17.63 -14.55 1.06
N GLY A 234 17.35 -14.84 2.33
CA GLY A 234 18.37 -15.25 3.29
C GLY A 234 19.19 -16.47 2.88
N ARG A 235 20.48 -16.26 2.51
CA ARG A 235 21.44 -17.31 2.11
C ARG A 235 22.42 -17.68 3.23
N GLY A 236 22.39 -16.94 4.35
CA GLY A 236 23.35 -17.11 5.44
C GLY A 236 24.73 -16.53 5.12
N ILE A 237 24.81 -15.56 4.24
CA ILE A 237 26.00 -14.72 3.99
C ILE A 237 25.87 -13.48 4.88
N GLY A 238 26.44 -13.53 6.07
CA GLY A 238 26.27 -12.47 7.06
C GLY A 238 26.99 -11.16 6.71
N ASN A 239 26.56 -10.05 7.31
CA ASN A 239 27.15 -8.72 7.09
C ASN A 239 28.66 -8.68 7.36
N THR A 240 29.16 -9.41 8.35
CA THR A 240 30.59 -9.53 8.63
C THR A 240 31.38 -10.11 7.46
N THR A 241 30.81 -11.08 6.73
CA THR A 241 31.41 -11.64 5.53
C THR A 241 31.42 -10.61 4.39
N ILE A 242 30.30 -9.91 4.19
CA ILE A 242 30.18 -8.87 3.16
C ILE A 242 31.22 -7.76 3.41
N GLN A 243 31.38 -7.31 4.65
CA GLN A 243 32.39 -6.31 5.00
C GLN A 243 33.82 -6.79 4.72
N LYS A 244 34.13 -8.06 5.02
CA LYS A 244 35.44 -8.65 4.68
C LYS A 244 35.69 -8.64 3.18
N LEU A 245 34.71 -9.05 2.39
CA LEU A 245 34.79 -9.03 0.92
C LEU A 245 35.03 -7.63 0.37
N ILE A 246 34.34 -6.61 0.91
CA ILE A 246 34.54 -5.22 0.51
C ILE A 246 35.97 -4.75 0.82
N VAL A 247 36.49 -5.08 2.02
CA VAL A 247 37.87 -4.71 2.38
C VAL A 247 38.87 -5.35 1.44
N ILE A 248 38.75 -6.64 1.10
CA ILE A 248 39.64 -7.34 0.20
C ILE A 248 39.53 -6.77 -1.23
N SER A 249 38.33 -6.53 -1.73
CA SER A 249 38.08 -5.92 -3.04
C SER A 249 38.81 -4.56 -3.14
N ASN A 250 38.65 -3.68 -2.15
CA ASN A 250 39.30 -2.39 -2.13
C ASN A 250 40.83 -2.49 -2.02
N THR A 251 41.34 -3.40 -1.18
CA THR A 251 42.78 -3.58 -0.97
C THR A 251 43.44 -4.16 -2.24
N SER A 252 42.76 -5.05 -2.94
CA SER A 252 43.27 -5.68 -4.17
C SER A 252 42.96 -4.87 -5.41
N ASN A 253 42.25 -3.76 -5.31
CA ASN A 253 41.79 -2.89 -6.42
C ASN A 253 41.08 -3.66 -7.56
N ILE A 254 40.18 -4.55 -7.17
CA ILE A 254 39.34 -5.35 -8.08
C ILE A 254 37.85 -5.15 -7.73
N SER A 255 36.95 -5.43 -8.67
CA SER A 255 35.52 -5.36 -8.39
C SER A 255 35.08 -6.45 -7.39
N LEU A 256 34.04 -6.17 -6.63
CA LEU A 256 33.48 -7.16 -5.70
C LEU A 256 32.97 -8.41 -6.44
N TRP A 257 32.47 -8.25 -7.66
CA TRP A 257 32.07 -9.36 -8.53
C TRP A 257 33.26 -10.23 -8.95
N GLU A 258 34.37 -9.62 -9.35
CA GLU A 258 35.59 -10.35 -9.70
C GLU A 258 36.13 -11.12 -8.48
N LEU A 259 36.14 -10.51 -7.31
CA LEU A 259 36.59 -11.14 -6.07
C LEU A 259 35.76 -12.39 -5.76
N ILE A 260 34.41 -12.29 -5.71
CA ILE A 260 33.54 -13.41 -5.33
C ILE A 260 33.55 -14.55 -6.34
N ASN A 261 33.94 -14.29 -7.59
CA ASN A 261 34.14 -15.32 -8.61
C ASN A 261 35.51 -15.99 -8.56
N ASN A 262 36.48 -15.46 -7.80
CA ASN A 262 37.83 -15.96 -7.70
C ASN A 262 38.30 -16.00 -6.24
N LEU A 263 37.46 -16.34 -5.32
CA LEU A 263 37.78 -16.31 -3.88
C LEU A 263 39.05 -17.10 -3.55
N ASP A 264 39.26 -18.24 -4.16
CA ASP A 264 40.42 -19.11 -3.94
C ASP A 264 41.78 -18.43 -4.20
N LYS A 265 41.80 -17.32 -4.95
CA LYS A 265 43.01 -16.56 -5.25
C LYS A 265 43.40 -15.57 -4.17
N TYR A 266 42.55 -15.35 -3.17
CA TYR A 266 42.72 -14.32 -2.16
C TYR A 266 42.64 -14.89 -0.74
N ASP A 267 43.42 -14.33 0.19
CA ASP A 267 43.31 -14.70 1.62
C ASP A 267 42.08 -14.01 2.25
N HIS A 268 40.94 -14.71 2.23
CA HIS A 268 39.66 -14.16 2.64
C HIS A 268 39.22 -14.53 4.06
N LYS A 269 39.85 -15.54 4.70
CA LYS A 269 39.49 -16.03 6.05
C LYS A 269 37.98 -16.27 6.26
N ILE A 270 37.26 -16.69 5.20
CA ILE A 270 35.86 -17.06 5.21
C ILE A 270 35.77 -18.58 5.31
N ASN A 271 34.82 -19.10 6.08
CA ASN A 271 34.64 -20.54 6.22
C ASN A 271 34.12 -21.18 4.91
N LYS A 272 34.46 -22.45 4.69
CA LYS A 272 34.11 -23.20 3.46
C LYS A 272 32.60 -23.20 3.18
N GLY A 273 31.75 -23.34 4.20
CA GLY A 273 30.30 -23.33 4.02
C GLY A 273 29.76 -22.01 3.49
N THR A 274 30.34 -20.88 3.91
CA THR A 274 29.98 -19.55 3.36
C THR A 274 30.53 -19.36 1.96
N CYS A 275 31.73 -19.87 1.65
CA CYS A 275 32.28 -19.85 0.29
C CYS A 275 31.38 -20.61 -0.69
N SER A 276 30.89 -21.82 -0.32
CA SER A 276 29.94 -22.57 -1.15
C SER A 276 28.66 -21.77 -1.45
N LYS A 277 28.12 -21.08 -0.46
CA LYS A 277 26.93 -20.22 -0.65
C LYS A 277 27.18 -19.03 -1.59
N ILE A 278 28.39 -18.46 -1.53
CA ILE A 278 28.79 -17.38 -2.45
C ILE A 278 28.93 -17.94 -3.88
N GLU A 279 29.50 -19.16 -4.03
CA GLU A 279 29.61 -19.84 -5.31
C GLU A 279 28.25 -20.19 -5.92
N GLU A 280 27.32 -20.70 -5.10
CA GLU A 280 25.91 -20.92 -5.51
C GLU A 280 25.27 -19.64 -6.01
N PHE A 281 25.44 -18.52 -5.26
CA PHE A 281 24.93 -17.20 -5.67
C PHE A 281 25.56 -16.72 -6.98
N THR A 282 26.88 -16.83 -7.14
CA THR A 282 27.55 -16.41 -8.39
C THR A 282 27.13 -17.25 -9.57
N THR A 283 26.93 -18.57 -9.39
CA THR A 283 26.42 -19.49 -10.39
C THR A 283 25.01 -19.10 -10.82
N LEU A 284 24.13 -18.77 -9.88
CA LEU A 284 22.80 -18.29 -10.16
C LEU A 284 22.83 -17.01 -11.02
N ILE A 285 23.62 -16.01 -10.65
CA ILE A 285 23.71 -14.77 -11.42
C ILE A 285 24.29 -15.02 -12.82
N LYS A 286 25.30 -15.87 -12.95
CA LYS A 286 25.85 -16.27 -14.26
C LYS A 286 24.80 -16.92 -15.17
N SER A 287 23.88 -17.70 -14.61
CA SER A 287 22.78 -18.29 -15.38
C SER A 287 21.84 -17.22 -15.95
N PHE A 288 21.58 -16.14 -15.20
CA PHE A 288 20.80 -15.01 -15.69
C PHE A 288 21.55 -14.21 -16.77
N ILE A 289 22.83 -13.93 -16.53
CA ILE A 289 23.68 -13.22 -17.49
C ILE A 289 23.73 -13.93 -18.85
N SER A 290 23.78 -15.27 -18.86
CA SER A 290 23.82 -16.05 -20.12
C SER A 290 22.53 -15.94 -20.94
N GLN A 291 21.42 -15.50 -20.34
CA GLN A 291 20.11 -15.43 -20.98
C GLN A 291 19.73 -14.01 -21.41
N LYS A 292 20.45 -12.98 -20.95
CA LYS A 292 20.04 -11.56 -21.08
C LYS A 292 19.88 -11.05 -22.51
N GLU A 293 20.60 -11.67 -23.49
CA GLU A 293 20.52 -11.29 -24.91
C GLU A 293 19.53 -12.17 -25.71
N ASN A 294 19.05 -13.28 -25.09
CA ASN A 294 18.24 -14.28 -25.79
C ASN A 294 16.80 -14.34 -25.32
N GLN A 295 16.49 -13.69 -24.19
CA GLN A 295 15.15 -13.64 -23.62
C GLN A 295 14.67 -12.20 -23.52
N ASP A 296 13.36 -11.99 -23.69
CA ASP A 296 12.76 -10.70 -23.45
C ASP A 296 12.76 -10.32 -21.96
N ALA A 297 12.48 -9.05 -21.69
CA ALA A 297 12.53 -8.50 -20.34
C ALA A 297 11.58 -9.20 -19.37
N TYR A 298 10.37 -9.58 -19.82
CA TYR A 298 9.38 -10.23 -18.99
C TYR A 298 9.81 -11.63 -18.56
N PHE A 299 10.16 -12.50 -19.52
CA PHE A 299 10.58 -13.88 -19.24
C PHE A 299 11.83 -13.93 -18.38
N LEU A 300 12.81 -13.05 -18.64
CA LEU A 300 14.02 -13.01 -17.85
C LEU A 300 13.76 -12.50 -16.43
N ALA A 301 12.98 -11.45 -16.24
CA ALA A 301 12.64 -10.93 -14.91
C ALA A 301 11.78 -11.92 -14.10
N GLU A 302 10.83 -12.60 -14.73
CA GLU A 302 10.05 -13.66 -14.10
C GLU A 302 10.94 -14.83 -13.66
N HIS A 303 11.85 -15.25 -14.52
CA HIS A 303 12.84 -16.29 -14.21
C HIS A 303 13.75 -15.87 -13.04
N ILE A 304 14.22 -14.63 -13.03
CA ILE A 304 15.00 -14.05 -11.93
C ILE A 304 14.19 -14.09 -10.62
N ALA A 305 12.95 -13.58 -10.61
CA ALA A 305 12.12 -13.54 -9.42
C ALA A 305 11.85 -14.93 -8.83
N LYS A 306 11.58 -15.93 -9.67
CA LYS A 306 11.33 -17.33 -9.26
C LYS A 306 12.61 -18.02 -8.79
N SER A 307 13.68 -17.97 -9.58
CA SER A 307 14.91 -18.74 -9.33
C SER A 307 15.77 -18.14 -8.21
N SER A 308 15.68 -16.83 -7.96
CA SER A 308 16.34 -16.18 -6.82
C SER A 308 15.73 -16.57 -5.46
N GLY A 309 14.50 -17.09 -5.45
CA GLY A 309 13.73 -17.41 -4.26
C GLY A 309 12.87 -16.25 -3.72
N LEU A 310 12.96 -15.05 -4.32
CA LEU A 310 12.16 -13.88 -3.91
C LEU A 310 10.65 -14.15 -3.95
N PHE A 311 10.20 -14.82 -5.01
CA PHE A 311 8.81 -15.14 -5.21
C PHE A 311 8.27 -16.05 -4.10
N ASN A 312 9.04 -17.08 -3.73
CA ASN A 312 8.67 -18.02 -2.67
C ASN A 312 8.70 -17.37 -1.28
N ASP A 313 9.69 -16.50 -1.02
CA ASP A 313 9.82 -15.79 0.25
C ASP A 313 8.57 -14.93 0.53
N LEU A 314 8.13 -14.16 -0.46
CA LEU A 314 6.96 -13.29 -0.34
C LEU A 314 5.63 -14.06 -0.43
N TYR A 315 5.53 -15.10 -1.25
CA TYR A 315 4.32 -15.92 -1.35
C TYR A 315 3.99 -16.63 -0.04
N ASN A 316 5.01 -17.01 0.73
CA ASN A 316 4.83 -17.68 2.02
C ASN A 316 4.51 -16.72 3.18
N ASP A 317 4.75 -15.44 3.01
CA ASP A 317 4.35 -14.41 3.97
C ASP A 317 2.85 -14.08 3.80
N LYS A 318 2.01 -14.67 4.67
CA LYS A 318 0.55 -14.48 4.64
C LYS A 318 0.09 -13.25 5.44
N SER A 319 1.00 -12.45 5.96
CA SER A 319 0.65 -11.16 6.55
C SER A 319 0.06 -10.22 5.50
N PRO A 320 -0.81 -9.28 5.87
CA PRO A 320 -1.33 -8.28 4.92
C PRO A 320 -0.23 -7.54 4.17
N GLU A 321 0.91 -7.29 4.83
CA GLU A 321 2.08 -6.65 4.22
C GLU A 321 2.79 -7.58 3.24
N GLY A 322 2.90 -8.89 3.55
CA GLY A 322 3.47 -9.90 2.66
C GLY A 322 2.65 -10.05 1.38
N VAL A 323 1.33 -10.12 1.50
CA VAL A 323 0.40 -10.17 0.36
C VAL A 323 0.58 -8.92 -0.51
N SER A 324 0.60 -7.72 0.08
CA SER A 324 0.81 -6.48 -0.67
C SER A 324 2.16 -6.42 -1.39
N ARG A 325 3.23 -6.91 -0.77
CA ARG A 325 4.55 -7.02 -1.41
C ARG A 325 4.56 -7.98 -2.59
N PHE A 326 3.87 -9.10 -2.45
CA PHE A 326 3.73 -10.08 -3.53
C PHE A 326 2.96 -9.51 -4.72
N GLU A 327 1.84 -8.82 -4.46
CA GLU A 327 1.08 -8.08 -5.48
C GLU A 327 1.95 -7.04 -6.21
N ASN A 328 2.80 -6.31 -5.48
CA ASN A 328 3.73 -5.36 -6.09
C ASN A 328 4.71 -6.03 -7.07
N ILE A 329 5.21 -7.23 -6.76
CA ILE A 329 6.07 -7.95 -7.71
C ILE A 329 5.29 -8.43 -8.93
N GLN A 330 4.06 -8.92 -8.74
CA GLN A 330 3.20 -9.29 -9.86
C GLN A 330 2.93 -8.11 -10.78
N GLU A 331 2.68 -6.93 -10.19
CA GLU A 331 2.47 -5.69 -10.94
C GLU A 331 3.73 -5.22 -11.69
N LEU A 332 4.92 -5.42 -11.11
CA LEU A 332 6.17 -5.18 -11.84
C LEU A 332 6.29 -6.10 -13.06
N LEU A 333 5.93 -7.38 -12.91
CA LEU A 333 5.96 -8.34 -14.01
C LEU A 333 4.91 -8.00 -15.08
N ASN A 334 3.72 -7.54 -14.71
CA ASN A 334 2.72 -7.04 -15.64
C ASN A 334 3.28 -5.87 -16.46
N GLY A 335 3.93 -4.89 -15.79
CA GLY A 335 4.57 -3.77 -16.47
C GLY A 335 5.69 -4.18 -17.44
N LEU A 336 6.46 -5.21 -17.10
CA LEU A 336 7.46 -5.79 -17.99
C LEU A 336 6.81 -6.46 -19.21
N LYS A 337 5.69 -7.15 -19.01
CA LYS A 337 4.93 -7.76 -20.10
C LYS A 337 4.38 -6.71 -21.05
N ASP A 338 3.74 -5.66 -20.54
CA ASP A 338 3.27 -4.53 -21.33
C ASP A 338 4.41 -3.86 -22.11
N PHE A 339 5.57 -3.71 -21.47
CA PHE A 339 6.76 -3.18 -22.13
C PHE A 339 7.18 -4.07 -23.33
N CYS A 340 7.20 -5.38 -23.14
CA CYS A 340 7.57 -6.32 -24.21
C CYS A 340 6.56 -6.32 -25.37
N GLU A 341 5.26 -6.17 -25.08
CA GLU A 341 4.21 -6.14 -26.11
C GLU A 341 4.22 -4.83 -26.92
N ASN A 342 4.65 -3.72 -26.31
CA ASN A 342 4.59 -2.39 -26.94
C ASN A 342 5.91 -1.87 -27.50
N ASN A 343 7.02 -2.62 -27.36
CA ASN A 343 8.35 -2.18 -27.82
C ASN A 343 9.02 -3.28 -28.64
N GLU A 344 9.58 -2.90 -29.77
CA GLU A 344 10.39 -3.82 -30.60
C GLU A 344 11.70 -4.23 -29.90
N GLU A 345 12.33 -3.30 -29.19
CA GLU A 345 13.51 -3.54 -28.36
C GLU A 345 13.11 -3.96 -26.95
N ASN A 346 12.71 -5.21 -26.78
CA ASN A 346 12.10 -5.75 -25.56
C ASN A 346 13.08 -6.43 -24.58
N LEU A 347 14.39 -6.14 -24.70
CA LEU A 347 15.41 -6.70 -23.79
C LEU A 347 15.36 -6.03 -22.40
N LEU A 348 15.77 -6.77 -21.36
CA LEU A 348 15.81 -6.30 -19.99
C LEU A 348 16.62 -5.01 -19.81
N ALA A 349 17.71 -4.84 -20.58
CA ALA A 349 18.54 -3.64 -20.53
C ALA A 349 17.78 -2.38 -20.95
N ASN A 350 16.89 -2.47 -21.93
CA ASN A 350 16.07 -1.35 -22.39
C ASN A 350 15.02 -0.97 -21.37
N TYR A 351 14.31 -1.96 -20.80
CA TYR A 351 13.39 -1.71 -19.69
C TYR A 351 14.07 -1.02 -18.49
N MET A 352 15.25 -1.51 -18.10
CA MET A 352 15.99 -0.93 -16.96
C MET A 352 16.48 0.49 -17.22
N ARG A 353 16.75 0.85 -18.49
CA ARG A 353 17.05 2.24 -18.87
C ARG A 353 15.84 3.14 -18.68
N ASP A 354 14.65 2.69 -19.06
CA ASP A 354 13.42 3.45 -18.88
C ASP A 354 13.09 3.62 -17.39
N VAL A 355 13.22 2.56 -16.58
CA VAL A 355 13.06 2.62 -15.12
C VAL A 355 14.05 3.61 -14.48
N ALA A 356 15.31 3.64 -14.93
CA ALA A 356 16.32 4.57 -14.41
C ALA A 356 15.94 6.03 -14.70
N LEU A 357 15.37 6.33 -15.85
CA LEU A 357 14.85 7.66 -16.19
C LEU A 357 13.66 8.05 -15.30
N LEU A 358 12.77 7.09 -15.03
CA LEU A 358 11.59 7.30 -14.18
C LEU A 358 11.98 7.58 -12.72
N THR A 359 12.97 6.89 -12.16
CA THR A 359 13.36 7.00 -10.75
C THR A 359 14.15 8.26 -10.43
N ASN A 360 14.85 8.84 -11.39
CA ASN A 360 15.61 10.08 -11.19
C ASN A 360 14.70 11.30 -10.94
N GLN A 361 13.49 11.30 -11.46
CA GLN A 361 12.51 12.38 -11.25
C GLN A 361 11.92 12.40 -9.82
N ASP A 362 11.95 11.28 -9.11
CA ASP A 362 11.43 11.18 -7.72
C ASP A 362 12.27 11.94 -6.68
N ASN A 363 13.49 12.36 -7.02
CA ASN A 363 14.42 13.03 -6.12
C ASN A 363 14.26 14.57 -6.09
N GLU A 364 13.34 15.15 -6.87
CA GLU A 364 13.14 16.59 -6.92
C GLU A 364 12.19 17.09 -5.82
N LYS A 365 12.74 17.94 -4.96
CA LYS A 365 12.17 18.84 -3.94
C LYS A 365 10.85 18.43 -3.24
N LYS A 366 10.98 18.09 -1.97
CA LYS A 366 9.91 17.76 -1.02
C LYS A 366 8.91 18.89 -0.68
N GLU A 367 9.05 20.10 -1.17
CA GLU A 367 8.29 21.27 -0.70
C GLU A 367 7.20 21.78 -1.66
N ASP A 368 7.00 21.15 -2.81
CA ASP A 368 5.94 21.57 -3.72
C ASP A 368 4.63 20.88 -3.38
N PHE A 369 3.70 21.62 -2.77
CA PHE A 369 2.36 21.15 -2.42
C PHE A 369 1.42 21.04 -3.63
N ASN A 370 1.81 21.56 -4.79
CA ASN A 370 0.98 21.58 -6.01
C ASN A 370 1.19 20.31 -6.83
N LYS A 371 0.73 19.16 -6.30
CA LYS A 371 0.91 17.82 -6.89
C LYS A 371 -0.41 17.07 -6.87
N VAL A 372 -0.68 16.28 -7.92
CA VAL A 372 -1.76 15.29 -7.93
C VAL A 372 -1.54 14.31 -6.79
N THR A 373 -2.58 14.01 -6.04
CA THR A 373 -2.49 13.08 -4.91
C THR A 373 -2.92 11.68 -5.34
N LEU A 374 -2.03 10.70 -5.22
CA LEU A 374 -2.29 9.29 -5.44
C LEU A 374 -2.39 8.58 -4.10
N MET A 375 -3.46 7.83 -3.86
CA MET A 375 -3.65 7.13 -2.58
C MET A 375 -4.61 5.95 -2.71
N THR A 376 -4.57 5.07 -1.72
CA THR A 376 -5.61 4.04 -1.61
C THR A 376 -6.93 4.68 -1.15
N VAL A 377 -8.05 4.06 -1.53
CA VAL A 377 -9.39 4.49 -1.07
C VAL A 377 -9.46 4.55 0.46
N HIS A 378 -8.83 3.60 1.18
CA HIS A 378 -8.73 3.62 2.63
C HIS A 378 -8.03 4.87 3.18
N ALA A 379 -6.97 5.32 2.50
CA ALA A 379 -6.22 6.50 2.93
C ALA A 379 -6.96 7.81 2.62
N ALA A 380 -7.97 7.77 1.77
CA ALA A 380 -8.78 8.92 1.41
C ALA A 380 -9.83 9.27 2.47
N LYS A 381 -10.13 8.36 3.41
CA LYS A 381 -11.09 8.63 4.49
C LYS A 381 -10.71 9.90 5.25
N GLY A 382 -11.68 10.83 5.35
CA GLY A 382 -11.48 12.13 6.00
C GLY A 382 -10.85 13.22 5.13
N LEU A 383 -10.46 12.90 3.88
CA LEU A 383 -9.95 13.87 2.91
C LEU A 383 -11.03 14.27 1.89
N GLU A 384 -10.77 15.38 1.17
CA GLU A 384 -11.68 15.86 0.13
C GLU A 384 -10.88 16.55 -0.99
N PHE A 385 -11.35 16.36 -2.24
CA PHE A 385 -10.73 16.91 -3.43
C PHE A 385 -11.79 17.36 -4.43
N PRO A 386 -11.57 18.48 -5.15
CA PRO A 386 -12.48 18.94 -6.20
C PRO A 386 -12.67 17.93 -7.35
N TYR A 387 -11.59 17.23 -7.73
CA TYR A 387 -11.59 16.25 -8.83
C TYR A 387 -11.07 14.93 -8.34
N VAL A 388 -11.89 13.89 -8.47
CA VAL A 388 -11.56 12.54 -7.99
C VAL A 388 -11.68 11.52 -9.12
N PHE A 389 -10.66 10.72 -9.30
CA PHE A 389 -10.65 9.54 -10.15
C PHE A 389 -10.61 8.30 -9.27
N VAL A 390 -11.52 7.37 -9.50
CA VAL A 390 -11.48 6.05 -8.87
C VAL A 390 -11.14 5.04 -9.96
N VAL A 391 -10.03 4.34 -9.81
CA VAL A 391 -9.46 3.46 -10.83
C VAL A 391 -9.47 2.00 -10.39
N GLY A 392 -9.38 1.09 -11.37
CA GLY A 392 -9.35 -0.35 -11.13
C GLY A 392 -10.69 -0.91 -10.63
N LEU A 393 -11.81 -0.37 -11.08
CA LEU A 393 -13.15 -0.87 -10.76
C LEU A 393 -13.46 -2.10 -11.60
N GLU A 394 -12.88 -3.23 -11.21
CA GLU A 394 -13.06 -4.50 -11.90
C GLU A 394 -13.16 -5.67 -10.93
N GLN A 395 -13.78 -6.76 -11.39
CA GLN A 395 -13.98 -7.96 -10.57
C GLN A 395 -12.64 -8.53 -10.09
N ASN A 396 -12.57 -8.92 -8.81
CA ASN A 396 -11.43 -9.46 -8.10
C ASN A 396 -10.34 -8.42 -7.73
N LEU A 397 -10.51 -7.15 -8.10
CA LEU A 397 -9.63 -6.06 -7.71
C LEU A 397 -10.37 -5.04 -6.82
N PHE A 398 -11.49 -4.49 -7.31
CA PHE A 398 -12.39 -3.66 -6.53
C PHE A 398 -13.84 -3.89 -7.01
N PRO A 399 -14.60 -4.76 -6.34
CA PRO A 399 -14.34 -5.46 -5.07
C PRO A 399 -13.22 -6.50 -5.16
N SER A 400 -12.48 -6.67 -4.07
CA SER A 400 -11.36 -7.61 -3.99
C SER A 400 -11.84 -9.07 -4.04
N LEU A 401 -10.96 -9.98 -4.47
CA LEU A 401 -11.29 -11.42 -4.53
C LEU A 401 -11.76 -11.95 -3.17
N LEU A 402 -11.11 -11.54 -2.08
CA LEU A 402 -11.46 -11.94 -0.72
C LEU A 402 -12.84 -11.44 -0.27
N ALA A 403 -13.32 -10.36 -0.86
CA ALA A 403 -14.65 -9.84 -0.57
C ALA A 403 -15.80 -10.69 -1.17
N SER A 404 -15.47 -11.53 -2.14
CA SER A 404 -16.47 -12.42 -2.77
C SER A 404 -16.85 -13.62 -1.90
N ASP A 405 -16.11 -13.88 -0.81
CA ASP A 405 -16.27 -15.06 0.03
C ASP A 405 -17.47 -14.96 1.00
N SER A 406 -17.90 -13.74 1.34
CA SER A 406 -19.04 -13.52 2.23
C SER A 406 -19.79 -12.24 1.91
N GLN A 407 -21.08 -12.20 2.28
CA GLN A 407 -21.91 -11.00 2.17
C GLN A 407 -21.36 -9.84 3.00
N GLU A 408 -20.85 -10.13 4.20
CA GLU A 408 -20.29 -9.13 5.11
C GLU A 408 -19.05 -8.43 4.50
N ASN A 409 -18.16 -9.21 3.87
CA ASN A 409 -17.00 -8.67 3.18
C ASN A 409 -17.39 -7.83 1.96
N LEU A 410 -18.40 -8.27 1.20
CA LEU A 410 -18.91 -7.50 0.06
C LEU A 410 -19.56 -6.18 0.50
N GLU A 411 -20.27 -6.18 1.64
CA GLU A 411 -20.82 -4.98 2.25
C GLU A 411 -19.72 -4.02 2.72
N GLU A 412 -18.60 -4.53 3.21
CA GLU A 412 -17.45 -3.71 3.57
C GLU A 412 -16.78 -3.07 2.35
N GLU A 413 -16.58 -3.81 1.25
CA GLU A 413 -16.08 -3.24 -0.01
C GLU A 413 -17.05 -2.17 -0.55
N ARG A 414 -18.36 -2.35 -0.39
CA ARG A 414 -19.35 -1.33 -0.77
C ARG A 414 -19.26 -0.08 0.12
N ARG A 415 -19.03 -0.24 1.42
CA ARG A 415 -18.74 0.89 2.32
C ARG A 415 -17.44 1.59 1.95
N LEU A 416 -16.45 0.84 1.50
CA LEU A 416 -15.18 1.40 1.05
C LEU A 416 -15.36 2.25 -0.23
N PHE A 417 -16.23 1.81 -1.13
CA PHE A 417 -16.51 2.56 -2.35
C PHE A 417 -17.45 3.75 -2.11
N TYR A 418 -18.37 3.63 -1.14
CA TYR A 418 -19.26 4.70 -0.68
C TYR A 418 -18.48 5.88 -0.13
#